data_7095c9fb47c9757cfa370c921f6add4f
#
_entry.id   7095c9fb47c9757cfa370c921f6add4f
#
_cell.length_a   1.000
_cell.length_b   1.000
_cell.length_c   1.000
_cell.angle_alpha   90.00
_cell.angle_beta   90.00
_cell.angle_gamma   90.00
#
_symmetry.space_group_name_H-M   'P 1'
#
loop_
_entity.id
_entity.type
_entity.pdbx_description
1 polymer ?
#
loop_
_entity_poly.entity_id
_entity_poly.type
_entity_poly.pdbx_seq_one_letter_code
_entity_poly.pdbx_strand_id
1 'polypeptide(L)'
;MKRRDFLNATGVAISAGAVMSVMPAVAFTASPFSDGMINANARRIDVHHHFVPDFWAADLAKNGGDPSGWKMPAWNPVSDIEFMDSLGIDMAMLSLTAPGVAGWKGQAALDMARRVNEYAAQLASDHKGRFGSFVTLPMQDIEGALKELEHAMTVLKAEGVILLSNYDGLYLGDAHFDPVWQALETYKAVVLIHPTQPRLELIPGIPGPTADYPFDTTRAALSLLANRVPAKYPDVKIILSHAGGFIPYGADRFAQSLGNLGLGFTPQELISQMQNFYFDTALSASATVLPSLMAFARPGHVLFGSDIPYAINDKVKWFTRNLDTYQGFSKGQLSAINRQSGLTLFPHLKN
;
A
#
# COMPACT_ATOMS: atom_id res chain seq x y z
N MET A 1 -54.73 -23.80 25.42
CA MET A 1 -55.04 -24.74 24.31
C MET A 1 -53.72 -25.26 23.77
N LYS A 2 -53.50 -26.56 23.89
CA LYS A 2 -52.23 -27.26 23.69
C LYS A 2 -51.97 -27.55 22.20
N ARG A 3 -50.75 -27.31 21.75
CA ARG A 3 -50.20 -27.67 20.43
C ARG A 3 -50.07 -29.18 20.27
N ARG A 4 -51.19 -29.88 19.98
CA ARG A 4 -51.15 -31.33 19.61
C ARG A 4 -52.52 -31.69 19.07
N ASP A 5 -52.74 -31.43 17.78
CA ASP A 5 -53.83 -32.11 17.01
C ASP A 5 -53.80 -31.59 15.58
N PHE A 6 -52.77 -31.96 14.84
CA PHE A 6 -52.73 -31.79 13.38
C PHE A 6 -51.82 -32.85 12.72
N LEU A 7 -52.12 -34.11 12.98
CA LEU A 7 -51.56 -35.22 12.23
C LEU A 7 -52.56 -36.38 12.26
N ASN A 8 -53.50 -36.34 11.34
CA ASN A 8 -54.19 -37.55 10.84
C ASN A 8 -55.16 -37.10 9.75
N ALA A 9 -54.79 -37.27 8.51
CA ALA A 9 -55.69 -37.75 7.45
C ALA A 9 -54.98 -37.72 6.10
N THR A 10 -55.15 -38.82 5.42
CA THR A 10 -55.10 -39.13 3.99
C THR A 10 -53.72 -39.46 3.43
N GLY A 11 -53.46 -40.76 3.37
CA GLY A 11 -52.50 -41.37 2.47
C GLY A 11 -52.92 -41.22 1.02
N VAL A 12 -52.07 -40.61 0.24
CA VAL A 12 -52.07 -40.75 -1.23
C VAL A 12 -50.69 -41.31 -1.58
N ALA A 13 -50.66 -42.51 -2.08
CA ALA A 13 -49.46 -43.13 -2.63
C ALA A 13 -49.07 -42.38 -3.91
N ILE A 14 -48.04 -41.56 -3.83
CA ILE A 14 -47.33 -40.99 -4.99
C ILE A 14 -46.12 -41.87 -5.23
N SER A 15 -46.07 -42.53 -6.37
CA SER A 15 -44.92 -43.26 -6.88
C SER A 15 -43.73 -42.34 -6.97
N ALA A 16 -42.68 -42.60 -6.17
CA ALA A 16 -41.42 -41.89 -6.20
C ALA A 16 -40.65 -42.21 -7.49
N GLY A 17 -40.89 -41.45 -8.52
CA GLY A 17 -39.91 -41.29 -9.60
C GLY A 17 -38.74 -40.53 -9.07
N ALA A 18 -37.60 -41.21 -8.88
CA ALA A 18 -36.33 -40.58 -8.51
C ALA A 18 -35.89 -39.70 -9.68
N VAL A 19 -36.24 -38.41 -9.64
CA VAL A 19 -35.52 -37.41 -10.41
C VAL A 19 -34.19 -37.17 -9.70
N MET A 20 -33.15 -37.88 -10.11
CA MET A 20 -31.79 -37.48 -9.81
C MET A 20 -31.59 -36.12 -10.47
N SER A 21 -31.78 -35.04 -9.74
CA SER A 21 -31.23 -33.74 -10.07
C SER A 21 -29.70 -33.86 -10.03
N VAL A 22 -29.08 -34.00 -11.21
CA VAL A 22 -27.64 -33.83 -11.38
C VAL A 22 -27.36 -32.38 -11.00
N MET A 23 -26.99 -32.12 -9.74
CA MET A 23 -26.41 -30.86 -9.40
C MET A 23 -25.15 -30.70 -10.29
N PRO A 24 -25.03 -29.57 -11.03
CA PRO A 24 -23.81 -29.34 -11.76
C PRO A 24 -22.67 -29.38 -10.73
N ALA A 25 -21.69 -30.27 -10.96
CA ALA A 25 -20.48 -30.29 -10.19
C ALA A 25 -19.92 -28.86 -10.23
N VAL A 26 -19.87 -28.20 -9.08
CA VAL A 26 -19.14 -26.94 -8.98
C VAL A 26 -17.72 -27.29 -9.37
N ALA A 27 -17.35 -26.95 -10.59
CA ALA A 27 -15.97 -27.09 -11.03
C ALA A 27 -15.15 -26.24 -10.07
N PHE A 28 -14.40 -26.89 -9.19
CA PHE A 28 -13.33 -26.23 -8.48
C PHE A 28 -12.42 -25.65 -9.56
N THR A 29 -12.49 -24.33 -9.77
CA THR A 29 -11.57 -23.66 -10.67
C THR A 29 -10.16 -23.99 -10.19
N ALA A 30 -9.33 -24.48 -11.10
CA ALA A 30 -7.92 -24.76 -10.79
C ALA A 30 -7.31 -23.54 -10.11
N SER A 31 -6.37 -23.78 -9.18
CA SER A 31 -5.65 -22.68 -8.54
C SER A 31 -5.12 -21.72 -9.60
N PRO A 32 -5.28 -20.40 -9.48
CA PRO A 32 -4.70 -19.45 -10.42
C PRO A 32 -3.18 -19.34 -10.32
N PHE A 33 -2.56 -20.12 -9.42
CA PHE A 33 -1.13 -20.19 -9.20
C PHE A 33 -0.59 -21.55 -9.65
N SER A 34 0.58 -21.53 -10.28
CA SER A 34 1.33 -22.78 -10.60
C SER A 34 2.13 -23.26 -9.38
N ASP A 35 2.59 -24.53 -9.45
CA ASP A 35 3.53 -25.11 -8.47
C ASP A 35 4.94 -24.57 -8.73
N GLY A 36 5.16 -23.28 -8.49
CA GLY A 36 6.43 -22.62 -8.71
C GLY A 36 7.08 -22.13 -7.41
N MET A 37 8.34 -21.73 -7.54
CA MET A 37 9.14 -21.12 -6.47
C MET A 37 9.33 -19.63 -6.71
N ILE A 38 9.79 -18.92 -5.70
CA ILE A 38 10.22 -17.51 -5.83
C ILE A 38 11.37 -17.42 -6.82
N ASN A 39 11.27 -16.49 -7.76
CA ASN A 39 12.36 -16.20 -8.69
C ASN A 39 13.37 -15.26 -8.02
N ALA A 40 14.43 -15.81 -7.46
CA ALA A 40 15.51 -15.04 -6.84
C ALA A 40 16.31 -14.17 -7.85
N ASN A 41 16.12 -14.36 -9.15
CA ASN A 41 16.75 -13.55 -10.20
C ASN A 41 15.79 -12.53 -10.84
N ALA A 42 14.67 -12.23 -10.18
CA ALA A 42 13.65 -11.32 -10.73
C ALA A 42 14.11 -9.86 -10.82
N ARG A 43 15.18 -9.48 -10.10
CA ARG A 43 15.77 -8.14 -10.06
C ARG A 43 14.76 -7.06 -9.68
N ARG A 44 13.98 -7.33 -8.63
CA ARG A 44 12.88 -6.46 -8.20
C ARG A 44 13.37 -5.11 -7.71
N ILE A 45 12.58 -4.08 -7.98
CA ILE A 45 12.64 -2.79 -7.30
C ILE A 45 11.45 -2.77 -6.34
N ASP A 46 11.74 -2.78 -5.05
CA ASP A 46 10.75 -2.79 -3.98
C ASP A 46 10.43 -1.36 -3.55
N VAL A 47 9.23 -0.89 -3.87
CA VAL A 47 8.80 0.48 -3.56
C VAL A 47 8.06 0.60 -2.22
N HIS A 48 7.83 -0.53 -1.54
CA HIS A 48 7.18 -0.58 -0.24
C HIS A 48 8.01 -1.44 0.71
N HIS A 49 9.04 -0.82 1.23
CA HIS A 49 10.04 -1.44 2.09
C HIS A 49 10.39 -0.49 3.24
N HIS A 50 10.35 -1.00 4.44
CA HIS A 50 10.57 -0.20 5.63
C HIS A 50 11.91 -0.51 6.27
N PHE A 51 12.38 0.43 7.07
CA PHE A 51 13.50 0.24 7.96
C PHE A 51 13.14 0.71 9.37
N VAL A 52 13.87 0.21 10.37
CA VAL A 52 13.60 0.49 11.77
C VAL A 52 14.90 0.97 12.43
N PRO A 53 15.19 2.27 12.38
CA PRO A 53 16.36 2.80 13.06
C PRO A 53 16.24 2.59 14.58
N ASP A 54 17.27 2.00 15.21
CA ASP A 54 17.25 1.69 16.64
C ASP A 54 16.94 2.91 17.51
N PHE A 55 17.49 4.08 17.15
CA PHE A 55 17.27 5.32 17.87
C PHE A 55 15.81 5.81 17.79
N TRP A 56 15.15 5.63 16.63
CA TRP A 56 13.74 5.96 16.45
C TRP A 56 12.85 4.99 17.22
N ALA A 57 13.10 3.67 17.09
CA ALA A 57 12.34 2.65 17.79
C ALA A 57 12.42 2.78 19.31
N ALA A 58 13.64 3.05 19.84
CA ALA A 58 13.86 3.24 21.27
C ALA A 58 13.15 4.49 21.81
N ASP A 59 13.11 5.57 21.04
CA ASP A 59 12.43 6.79 21.45
C ASP A 59 10.93 6.69 21.32
N LEU A 60 10.42 6.05 20.25
CA LEU A 60 9.01 5.73 20.07
C LEU A 60 8.48 4.90 21.24
N ALA A 61 9.22 3.88 21.67
CA ALA A 61 8.84 3.04 22.82
C ALA A 61 8.68 3.85 24.12
N LYS A 62 9.51 4.88 24.34
CA LYS A 62 9.39 5.80 25.49
C LYS A 62 8.17 6.70 25.39
N ASN A 63 7.69 7.00 24.18
CA ASN A 63 6.55 7.88 23.89
C ASN A 63 5.24 7.12 23.66
N GLY A 64 5.10 5.90 24.16
CA GLY A 64 3.84 5.13 24.10
C GLY A 64 3.79 4.05 23.04
N GLY A 65 4.81 3.92 22.20
CA GLY A 65 4.90 2.88 21.17
C GLY A 65 4.04 3.16 19.93
N ASP A 66 3.87 2.13 19.11
CA ASP A 66 3.03 2.20 17.92
C ASP A 66 1.53 2.14 18.30
N PRO A 67 0.74 3.17 17.96
CA PRO A 67 -0.69 3.23 18.31
C PRO A 67 -1.53 2.15 17.60
N SER A 68 -1.03 1.52 16.53
CA SER A 68 -1.72 0.42 15.86
C SER A 68 -1.75 -0.88 16.68
N GLY A 69 -0.97 -0.95 17.77
CA GLY A 69 -0.80 -2.16 18.55
C GLY A 69 0.11 -3.22 17.89
N TRP A 70 0.75 -2.89 16.77
CA TRP A 70 1.70 -3.80 16.12
C TRP A 70 3.04 -3.83 16.86
N LYS A 71 3.61 -5.02 17.00
CA LYS A 71 4.91 -5.16 17.64
C LYS A 71 6.02 -4.70 16.71
N MET A 72 6.86 -3.78 17.18
CA MET A 72 8.04 -3.31 16.44
C MET A 72 8.95 -4.47 16.07
N PRO A 73 9.23 -4.71 14.78
CA PRO A 73 10.18 -5.74 14.36
C PRO A 73 11.62 -5.32 14.65
N ALA A 74 12.51 -6.30 14.89
CA ALA A 74 13.93 -6.07 14.82
C ALA A 74 14.37 -5.91 13.37
N TRP A 75 15.30 -4.99 13.12
CA TRP A 75 15.82 -4.72 11.78
C TRP A 75 17.32 -4.38 11.82
N ASN A 76 18.05 -4.83 10.84
CA ASN A 76 19.39 -4.33 10.53
C ASN A 76 19.70 -4.50 9.05
N PRO A 77 20.54 -3.66 8.43
CA PRO A 77 20.71 -3.64 6.98
C PRO A 77 21.34 -4.93 6.42
N VAL A 78 22.16 -5.66 7.19
CA VAL A 78 22.84 -6.87 6.70
C VAL A 78 21.83 -8.00 6.53
N SER A 79 21.08 -8.33 7.57
CA SER A 79 20.05 -9.38 7.49
C SER A 79 18.91 -9.02 6.55
N ASP A 80 18.63 -7.74 6.39
CA ASP A 80 17.65 -7.23 5.44
C ASP A 80 18.09 -7.50 3.99
N ILE A 81 19.33 -7.15 3.65
CA ILE A 81 19.92 -7.45 2.33
C ILE A 81 19.95 -8.95 2.04
N GLU A 82 20.31 -9.79 3.02
CA GLU A 82 20.27 -11.25 2.87
C GLU A 82 18.85 -11.74 2.55
N PHE A 83 17.85 -11.16 3.22
CA PHE A 83 16.45 -11.50 2.96
C PHE A 83 15.98 -11.00 1.59
N MET A 84 16.34 -9.77 1.20
CA MET A 84 16.11 -9.22 -0.13
C MET A 84 16.66 -10.13 -1.22
N ASP A 85 17.90 -10.64 -1.05
CA ASP A 85 18.55 -11.55 -2.01
C ASP A 85 17.74 -12.84 -2.20
N SER A 86 17.23 -13.39 -1.08
CA SER A 86 16.38 -14.60 -1.12
C SER A 86 15.08 -14.40 -1.92
N LEU A 87 14.64 -13.16 -2.07
CA LEU A 87 13.43 -12.77 -2.79
C LEU A 87 13.71 -12.19 -4.18
N GLY A 88 14.97 -12.08 -4.59
CA GLY A 88 15.36 -11.44 -5.85
C GLY A 88 15.07 -9.95 -5.89
N ILE A 89 15.19 -9.25 -4.76
CA ILE A 89 15.07 -7.79 -4.64
C ILE A 89 16.46 -7.18 -4.82
N ASP A 90 16.68 -6.53 -5.96
CA ASP A 90 17.93 -5.81 -6.24
C ASP A 90 18.03 -4.55 -5.38
N MET A 91 16.94 -3.81 -5.30
CA MET A 91 16.89 -2.51 -4.66
C MET A 91 15.57 -2.30 -3.92
N ALA A 92 15.63 -1.69 -2.74
CA ALA A 92 14.48 -1.33 -1.91
C ALA A 92 14.48 0.17 -1.58
N MET A 93 13.29 0.79 -1.61
CA MET A 93 13.08 2.17 -1.18
C MET A 93 12.78 2.17 0.31
N LEU A 94 13.80 2.48 1.12
CA LEU A 94 13.66 2.56 2.58
C LEU A 94 12.66 3.66 2.95
N SER A 95 11.69 3.33 3.76
CA SER A 95 10.69 4.27 4.26
C SER A 95 10.38 4.02 5.73
N LEU A 96 10.14 5.10 6.50
CA LEU A 96 9.71 4.97 7.88
C LEU A 96 8.20 4.72 7.92
N THR A 97 7.78 3.59 8.45
CA THR A 97 6.35 3.25 8.56
C THR A 97 5.59 4.13 9.56
N ALA A 98 4.29 3.92 9.68
CA ALA A 98 3.49 4.51 10.75
C ALA A 98 4.06 4.13 12.14
N PRO A 99 4.02 5.06 13.13
CA PRO A 99 3.44 6.40 13.04
C PRO A 99 4.36 7.48 12.45
N GLY A 100 5.45 7.13 11.78
CA GLY A 100 6.42 8.08 11.26
C GLY A 100 7.03 8.93 12.38
N VAL A 101 6.93 10.24 12.26
CA VAL A 101 7.33 11.19 13.31
C VAL A 101 6.13 11.88 13.97
N ALA A 102 4.92 11.35 13.78
CA ALA A 102 3.69 11.93 14.32
C ALA A 102 3.61 11.91 15.87
N GLY A 103 4.38 11.03 16.52
CA GLY A 103 4.47 10.98 18.00
C GLY A 103 5.28 12.11 18.63
N TRP A 104 6.09 12.84 17.85
CA TRP A 104 6.89 13.99 18.31
C TRP A 104 6.19 15.30 18.02
N LYS A 105 6.57 16.38 18.74
CA LYS A 105 6.00 17.70 18.57
C LYS A 105 7.06 18.77 18.43
N GLY A 106 6.76 19.85 17.70
CA GLY A 106 7.64 20.99 17.51
C GLY A 106 9.04 20.58 17.03
N GLN A 107 10.08 21.17 17.58
CA GLN A 107 11.46 20.94 17.16
C GLN A 107 11.88 19.46 17.22
N ALA A 108 11.38 18.69 18.19
CA ALA A 108 11.70 17.25 18.29
C ALA A 108 11.17 16.44 17.09
N ALA A 109 10.05 16.82 16.48
CA ALA A 109 9.57 16.19 15.25
C ALA A 109 10.45 16.49 14.05
N LEU A 110 10.91 17.75 13.93
CA LEU A 110 11.83 18.20 12.88
C LEU A 110 13.18 17.46 13.01
N ASP A 111 13.76 17.43 14.20
CA ASP A 111 15.04 16.78 14.47
C ASP A 111 14.98 15.27 14.22
N MET A 112 13.87 14.61 14.60
CA MET A 112 13.69 13.18 14.35
C MET A 112 13.53 12.89 12.86
N ALA A 113 12.73 13.67 12.14
CA ALA A 113 12.56 13.52 10.68
C ALA A 113 13.93 13.67 9.98
N ARG A 114 14.67 14.75 10.27
CA ARG A 114 16.01 14.98 9.73
C ARG A 114 16.93 13.80 9.98
N ARG A 115 17.02 13.36 11.23
CA ARG A 115 17.92 12.27 11.65
C ARG A 115 17.58 10.94 10.96
N VAL A 116 16.29 10.63 10.80
CA VAL A 116 15.82 9.42 10.11
C VAL A 116 16.18 9.49 8.62
N ASN A 117 15.93 10.63 7.97
CA ASN A 117 16.19 10.81 6.56
C ASN A 117 17.69 10.78 6.23
N GLU A 118 18.52 11.42 7.05
CA GLU A 118 19.99 11.37 6.93
C GLU A 118 20.51 9.94 7.13
N TYR A 119 19.94 9.18 8.06
CA TYR A 119 20.32 7.79 8.27
C TYR A 119 19.95 6.91 7.07
N ALA A 120 18.78 7.12 6.46
CA ALA A 120 18.40 6.41 5.23
C ALA A 120 19.36 6.74 4.07
N ALA A 121 19.73 8.02 3.90
CA ALA A 121 20.71 8.44 2.90
C ALA A 121 22.10 7.83 3.16
N GLN A 122 22.51 7.72 4.43
CA GLN A 122 23.76 7.05 4.81
C GLN A 122 23.72 5.55 4.43
N LEU A 123 22.62 4.84 4.73
CA LEU A 123 22.44 3.44 4.34
C LEU A 123 22.50 3.26 2.81
N ALA A 124 21.89 4.15 2.05
CA ALA A 124 21.96 4.14 0.59
C ALA A 124 23.41 4.34 0.08
N SER A 125 24.19 5.19 0.74
CA SER A 125 25.61 5.40 0.43
C SER A 125 26.49 4.21 0.79
N ASP A 126 26.24 3.58 1.95
CA ASP A 126 27.03 2.45 2.46
C ASP A 126 26.75 1.16 1.68
N HIS A 127 25.52 1.00 1.22
CA HIS A 127 25.03 -0.18 0.47
C HIS A 127 24.60 0.20 -0.95
N LYS A 128 25.53 0.76 -1.72
CA LYS A 128 25.26 1.29 -3.08
C LYS A 128 24.48 0.32 -3.97
N GLY A 129 23.39 0.82 -4.54
CA GLY A 129 22.53 0.07 -5.44
C GLY A 129 21.57 -0.91 -4.75
N ARG A 130 21.60 -0.97 -3.40
CA ARG A 130 20.67 -1.81 -2.64
C ARG A 130 19.53 -1.00 -2.03
N PHE A 131 19.78 0.22 -1.62
CA PHE A 131 18.80 1.09 -1.01
C PHE A 131 18.69 2.43 -1.73
N GLY A 132 17.45 2.89 -1.87
CA GLY A 132 17.06 4.26 -2.06
C GLY A 132 16.22 4.71 -0.86
N SER A 133 15.63 5.90 -0.88
CA SER A 133 14.84 6.38 0.25
C SER A 133 13.58 7.13 -0.16
N PHE A 134 12.49 6.84 0.54
CA PHE A 134 11.32 7.70 0.64
C PHE A 134 11.37 8.39 2.00
N VAL A 135 11.64 9.69 1.97
CA VAL A 135 11.84 10.46 3.19
C VAL A 135 10.55 10.73 3.93
N THR A 136 10.60 10.79 5.26
CA THR A 136 9.49 11.17 6.12
C THR A 136 9.48 12.67 6.36
N LEU A 137 8.29 13.27 6.43
CA LEU A 137 8.10 14.71 6.68
C LEU A 137 7.36 14.94 8.00
N PRO A 138 7.71 15.99 8.75
CA PRO A 138 7.02 16.37 9.99
C PRO A 138 5.72 17.12 9.70
N MET A 139 4.72 16.45 9.15
CA MET A 139 3.51 17.00 8.54
C MET A 139 2.58 17.75 9.52
N GLN A 140 2.86 17.70 10.82
CA GLN A 140 2.17 18.53 11.82
C GLN A 140 2.66 20.00 11.82
N ASP A 141 3.81 20.25 11.17
CA ASP A 141 4.40 21.56 10.95
C ASP A 141 4.69 21.73 9.45
N ILE A 142 3.80 22.41 8.74
CA ILE A 142 3.91 22.60 7.30
C ILE A 142 5.19 23.33 6.90
N GLU A 143 5.60 24.36 7.65
CA GLU A 143 6.83 25.09 7.37
C GLU A 143 8.07 24.17 7.55
N GLY A 144 8.08 23.39 8.62
CA GLY A 144 9.09 22.38 8.86
C GLY A 144 9.11 21.28 7.80
N ALA A 145 7.94 20.82 7.38
CA ALA A 145 7.81 19.82 6.31
C ALA A 145 8.37 20.32 4.97
N LEU A 146 8.10 21.58 4.62
CA LEU A 146 8.65 22.19 3.40
C LEU A 146 10.19 22.31 3.44
N LYS A 147 10.75 22.72 4.56
CA LYS A 147 12.23 22.81 4.75
C LYS A 147 12.87 21.41 4.67
N GLU A 148 12.23 20.40 5.28
CA GLU A 148 12.73 19.04 5.23
C GLU A 148 12.63 18.45 3.83
N LEU A 149 11.53 18.70 3.11
CA LEU A 149 11.36 18.28 1.72
C LEU A 149 12.45 18.89 0.82
N GLU A 150 12.72 20.20 0.93
CA GLU A 150 13.77 20.86 0.17
C GLU A 150 15.13 20.20 0.45
N HIS A 151 15.49 19.99 1.72
CA HIS A 151 16.72 19.31 2.10
C HIS A 151 16.81 17.90 1.53
N ALA A 152 15.74 17.13 1.66
CA ALA A 152 15.68 15.76 1.16
C ALA A 152 15.92 15.69 -0.35
N MET A 153 15.25 16.54 -1.12
CA MET A 153 15.34 16.51 -2.58
C MET A 153 16.66 17.14 -3.11
N THR A 154 17.17 18.18 -2.44
CA THR A 154 18.32 18.92 -2.96
C THR A 154 19.67 18.45 -2.38
N VAL A 155 19.70 18.01 -1.13
CA VAL A 155 20.92 17.58 -0.43
C VAL A 155 21.03 16.08 -0.38
N LEU A 156 19.99 15.39 0.14
CA LEU A 156 20.03 13.93 0.31
C LEU A 156 19.78 13.18 -1.01
N LYS A 157 19.21 13.85 -2.03
CA LYS A 157 18.88 13.25 -3.33
C LYS A 157 17.93 12.04 -3.19
N ALA A 158 16.94 12.18 -2.31
CA ALA A 158 15.96 11.14 -2.06
C ALA A 158 15.17 10.79 -3.33
N GLU A 159 14.77 9.53 -3.47
CA GLU A 159 13.97 9.02 -4.59
C GLU A 159 12.51 9.50 -4.52
N GLY A 160 12.02 9.84 -3.33
CA GLY A 160 10.66 10.30 -3.13
C GLY A 160 10.33 10.54 -1.66
N VAL A 161 9.04 10.56 -1.36
CA VAL A 161 8.50 10.88 -0.04
C VAL A 161 7.51 9.82 0.37
N ILE A 162 7.53 9.42 1.65
CA ILE A 162 6.42 8.68 2.26
C ILE A 162 5.51 9.66 3.01
N LEU A 163 4.21 9.62 2.73
CA LEU A 163 3.18 10.32 3.48
C LEU A 163 2.25 9.31 4.12
N LEU A 164 1.87 9.55 5.38
CA LEU A 164 0.83 8.74 6.02
C LEU A 164 -0.55 9.13 5.48
N SER A 165 -1.46 8.17 5.40
CA SER A 165 -2.83 8.36 4.89
C SER A 165 -3.60 9.50 5.57
N ASN A 166 -3.35 9.69 6.87
CA ASN A 166 -3.87 10.81 7.65
C ASN A 166 -2.88 11.27 8.71
N TYR A 167 -3.01 12.49 9.17
CA TYR A 167 -2.29 13.06 10.29
C TYR A 167 -3.31 13.52 11.33
N ASP A 168 -3.43 12.74 12.40
CA ASP A 168 -4.41 12.97 13.48
C ASP A 168 -5.87 13.05 12.96
N GLY A 169 -6.20 12.23 11.96
CA GLY A 169 -7.51 12.17 11.32
C GLY A 169 -7.73 13.20 10.21
N LEU A 170 -6.80 14.10 9.96
CA LEU A 170 -6.82 14.99 8.81
C LEU A 170 -6.24 14.29 7.60
N TYR A 171 -7.04 14.06 6.57
CA TYR A 171 -6.63 13.34 5.36
C TYR A 171 -5.91 14.24 4.38
N LEU A 172 -5.02 13.65 3.58
CA LEU A 172 -4.08 14.30 2.68
C LEU A 172 -4.71 15.21 1.59
N GLY A 173 -6.01 15.06 1.32
CA GLY A 173 -6.74 15.94 0.41
C GLY A 173 -7.14 17.28 1.02
N ASP A 174 -7.00 17.47 2.34
CA ASP A 174 -7.34 18.73 3.00
C ASP A 174 -6.44 19.87 2.51
N ALA A 175 -7.02 21.05 2.35
CA ALA A 175 -6.32 22.26 1.88
C ALA A 175 -5.14 22.67 2.78
N HIS A 176 -5.11 22.23 4.03
CA HIS A 176 -3.97 22.39 4.94
C HIS A 176 -2.66 21.86 4.33
N PHE A 177 -2.74 20.79 3.51
CA PHE A 177 -1.58 20.17 2.87
C PHE A 177 -1.27 20.71 1.47
N ASP A 178 -2.09 21.64 0.91
CA ASP A 178 -1.84 22.21 -0.42
C ASP A 178 -0.40 22.76 -0.60
N PRO A 179 0.23 23.46 0.39
CA PRO A 179 1.61 23.92 0.24
C PRO A 179 2.62 22.78 0.04
N VAL A 180 2.40 21.63 0.70
CA VAL A 180 3.27 20.45 0.54
C VAL A 180 3.05 19.83 -0.83
N TRP A 181 1.81 19.69 -1.28
CA TRP A 181 1.51 19.20 -2.62
C TRP A 181 2.12 20.08 -3.72
N GLN A 182 2.06 21.39 -3.56
CA GLN A 182 2.69 22.34 -4.50
C GLN A 182 4.21 22.18 -4.56
N ALA A 183 4.86 21.97 -3.42
CA ALA A 183 6.29 21.71 -3.36
C ALA A 183 6.64 20.35 -4.00
N LEU A 184 5.86 19.30 -3.72
CA LEU A 184 6.01 17.98 -4.35
C LEU A 184 5.87 18.05 -5.88
N GLU A 185 4.93 18.87 -6.38
CA GLU A 185 4.76 19.12 -7.82
C GLU A 185 6.00 19.78 -8.44
N THR A 186 6.61 20.73 -7.75
CA THR A 186 7.84 21.40 -8.21
C THR A 186 8.99 20.41 -8.42
N TYR A 187 9.08 19.39 -7.55
CA TYR A 187 10.08 18.33 -7.65
C TYR A 187 9.65 17.16 -8.54
N LYS A 188 8.40 17.15 -9.05
CA LYS A 188 7.79 16.00 -9.73
C LYS A 188 7.96 14.71 -8.91
N ALA A 189 7.73 14.82 -7.63
CA ALA A 189 8.08 13.82 -6.65
C ALA A 189 7.27 12.53 -6.82
N VAL A 190 7.89 11.40 -6.46
CA VAL A 190 7.18 10.15 -6.21
C VAL A 190 6.77 10.13 -4.74
N VAL A 191 5.50 9.84 -4.48
CA VAL A 191 4.92 9.83 -3.13
C VAL A 191 4.32 8.46 -2.87
N LEU A 192 4.84 7.75 -1.86
CA LEU A 192 4.20 6.55 -1.31
C LEU A 192 3.21 7.00 -0.23
N ILE A 193 1.92 6.68 -0.41
CA ILE A 193 0.93 6.86 0.65
C ILE A 193 0.82 5.57 1.43
N HIS A 194 1.33 5.60 2.66
CA HIS A 194 1.29 4.49 3.59
C HIS A 194 0.14 4.68 4.60
N PRO A 195 -0.66 3.65 4.88
CA PRO A 195 -1.72 3.76 5.87
C PRO A 195 -1.17 4.00 7.29
N THR A 196 -1.99 4.64 8.09
CA THR A 196 -1.82 4.73 9.54
C THR A 196 -3.15 4.45 10.22
N GLN A 197 -3.15 4.38 11.55
CA GLN A 197 -4.38 4.15 12.29
C GLN A 197 -5.38 5.29 12.04
N PRO A 198 -6.57 5.01 11.49
CA PRO A 198 -7.63 6.01 11.42
C PRO A 198 -8.14 6.35 12.83
N ARG A 199 -8.79 7.51 12.98
CA ARG A 199 -9.49 7.88 14.23
C ARG A 199 -10.78 7.07 14.41
N LEU A 200 -10.63 5.77 14.53
CA LEU A 200 -11.68 4.78 14.78
C LEU A 200 -11.23 3.87 15.91
N GLU A 201 -12.19 3.35 16.66
CA GLU A 201 -11.90 2.33 17.65
C GLU A 201 -11.45 1.04 16.94
N LEU A 202 -10.38 0.42 17.43
CA LEU A 202 -9.94 -0.88 16.97
C LEU A 202 -11.01 -1.93 17.23
N ILE A 203 -11.19 -2.84 16.31
CA ILE A 203 -12.02 -4.02 16.54
C ILE A 203 -11.34 -4.86 17.64
N PRO A 204 -12.02 -5.18 18.74
CA PRO A 204 -11.40 -5.92 19.85
C PRO A 204 -10.70 -7.20 19.39
N GLY A 205 -9.41 -7.33 19.71
CA GLY A 205 -8.58 -8.48 19.34
C GLY A 205 -8.07 -8.50 17.91
N ILE A 206 -8.36 -7.48 17.09
CA ILE A 206 -7.86 -7.35 15.71
C ILE A 206 -6.95 -6.12 15.63
N PRO A 207 -5.65 -6.30 15.34
CA PRO A 207 -4.75 -5.16 15.12
C PRO A 207 -5.16 -4.33 13.91
N GLY A 208 -4.97 -3.00 13.99
CA GLY A 208 -5.30 -2.07 12.91
C GLY A 208 -4.78 -2.43 11.52
N PRO A 209 -3.54 -2.90 11.36
CA PRO A 209 -3.01 -3.33 10.05
C PRO A 209 -3.80 -4.44 9.36
N THR A 210 -4.62 -5.20 10.10
CA THR A 210 -5.39 -6.32 9.53
C THR A 210 -6.49 -5.84 8.57
N ALA A 211 -7.22 -4.81 8.92
CA ALA A 211 -8.37 -4.31 8.17
C ALA A 211 -8.38 -2.78 8.02
N ASP A 212 -8.04 -2.06 9.10
CA ASP A 212 -8.17 -0.61 9.13
C ASP A 212 -7.18 0.08 8.18
N TYR A 213 -5.97 -0.47 7.99
CA TYR A 213 -4.96 0.10 7.11
C TYR A 213 -5.37 0.10 5.62
N PRO A 214 -5.80 -1.02 5.00
CA PRO A 214 -6.34 -0.96 3.64
C PRO A 214 -7.55 -0.05 3.51
N PHE A 215 -8.39 0.03 4.56
CA PHE A 215 -9.50 0.97 4.61
C PHE A 215 -9.02 2.43 4.64
N ASP A 216 -7.98 2.74 5.41
CA ASP A 216 -7.46 4.10 5.53
C ASP A 216 -6.71 4.56 4.27
N THR A 217 -6.00 3.65 3.58
CA THR A 217 -5.47 3.91 2.22
C THR A 217 -6.60 4.33 1.26
N THR A 218 -7.73 3.61 1.31
CA THR A 218 -8.91 3.95 0.48
C THR A 218 -9.44 5.34 0.83
N ARG A 219 -9.58 5.67 2.12
CA ARG A 219 -10.05 6.99 2.58
C ARG A 219 -9.12 8.11 2.13
N ALA A 220 -7.81 7.91 2.22
CA ALA A 220 -6.81 8.87 1.74
C ALA A 220 -6.97 9.12 0.24
N ALA A 221 -7.05 8.06 -0.58
CA ALA A 221 -7.26 8.19 -2.01
C ALA A 221 -8.56 8.92 -2.36
N LEU A 222 -9.67 8.62 -1.67
CA LEU A 222 -10.95 9.31 -1.87
C LEU A 222 -10.88 10.78 -1.44
N SER A 223 -10.16 11.10 -0.36
CA SER A 223 -9.93 12.48 0.07
C SER A 223 -9.14 13.27 -0.98
N LEU A 224 -8.09 12.68 -1.56
CA LEU A 224 -7.32 13.31 -2.65
C LEU A 224 -8.20 13.61 -3.87
N LEU A 225 -9.04 12.66 -4.27
CA LEU A 225 -9.96 12.83 -5.41
C LEU A 225 -11.02 13.90 -5.13
N ALA A 226 -11.66 13.87 -3.94
CA ALA A 226 -12.68 14.82 -3.55
C ALA A 226 -12.15 16.27 -3.51
N ASN A 227 -10.88 16.46 -3.18
CA ASN A 227 -10.22 17.76 -3.13
C ASN A 227 -9.38 18.07 -4.39
N ARG A 228 -9.51 17.22 -5.42
CA ARG A 228 -8.92 17.43 -6.75
C ARG A 228 -7.38 17.46 -6.75
N VAL A 229 -6.72 16.85 -5.76
CA VAL A 229 -5.26 16.88 -5.63
C VAL A 229 -4.57 16.33 -6.88
N PRO A 230 -4.95 15.15 -7.46
CA PRO A 230 -4.29 14.67 -8.68
C PRO A 230 -4.51 15.56 -9.91
N ALA A 231 -5.59 16.34 -9.94
CA ALA A 231 -5.86 17.27 -11.02
C ALA A 231 -5.12 18.61 -10.87
N LYS A 232 -4.90 19.05 -9.60
CA LYS A 232 -4.13 20.26 -9.28
C LYS A 232 -2.62 20.05 -9.44
N TYR A 233 -2.14 18.83 -9.14
CA TYR A 233 -0.72 18.46 -9.07
C TYR A 233 -0.43 17.21 -9.93
N PRO A 234 -0.55 17.33 -11.28
CA PRO A 234 -0.50 16.17 -12.18
C PRO A 234 0.89 15.55 -12.35
N ASP A 235 1.96 16.27 -12.02
CA ASP A 235 3.33 15.76 -12.11
C ASP A 235 3.74 14.92 -10.92
N VAL A 236 3.03 15.00 -9.76
CA VAL A 236 3.25 14.12 -8.61
C VAL A 236 2.80 12.69 -8.93
N LYS A 237 3.69 11.71 -8.72
CA LYS A 237 3.40 10.29 -8.92
C LYS A 237 3.05 9.66 -7.59
N ILE A 238 1.78 9.30 -7.41
CA ILE A 238 1.26 8.79 -6.13
C ILE A 238 1.15 7.28 -6.20
N ILE A 239 1.87 6.58 -5.31
CA ILE A 239 1.78 5.13 -5.09
C ILE A 239 0.85 4.90 -3.89
N LEU A 240 -0.17 4.09 -4.08
CA LEU A 240 -1.07 3.65 -3.01
C LEU A 240 -0.63 2.29 -2.50
N SER A 241 -0.40 2.17 -1.21
CA SER A 241 0.01 0.93 -0.55
C SER A 241 -1.03 -0.17 -0.63
N HIS A 242 -0.59 -1.44 -0.58
CA HIS A 242 -1.43 -2.64 -0.46
C HIS A 242 -2.50 -2.72 -1.57
N ALA A 243 -2.07 -2.65 -2.83
CA ALA A 243 -2.93 -2.63 -4.01
C ALA A 243 -3.98 -1.49 -4.01
N GLY A 244 -3.70 -0.40 -3.28
CA GLY A 244 -4.63 0.73 -3.15
C GLY A 244 -5.81 0.49 -2.23
N GLY A 245 -5.66 -0.47 -1.29
CA GLY A 245 -6.74 -0.85 -0.38
C GLY A 245 -7.95 -1.39 -1.13
N PHE A 246 -9.09 -0.72 -1.03
CA PHE A 246 -10.33 -1.13 -1.71
C PHE A 246 -10.61 -0.35 -3.01
N ILE A 247 -9.69 0.50 -3.48
CA ILE A 247 -9.91 1.32 -4.69
C ILE A 247 -10.21 0.46 -5.92
N PRO A 248 -9.42 -0.56 -6.30
CA PRO A 248 -9.73 -1.35 -7.49
C PRO A 248 -11.08 -2.09 -7.39
N TYR A 249 -11.43 -2.57 -6.20
CA TYR A 249 -12.69 -3.27 -5.96
C TYR A 249 -13.91 -2.35 -5.99
N GLY A 250 -13.80 -1.15 -5.40
CA GLY A 250 -14.92 -0.23 -5.19
C GLY A 250 -15.00 0.93 -6.19
N ALA A 251 -14.16 0.96 -7.22
CA ALA A 251 -13.96 2.12 -8.08
C ALA A 251 -15.25 2.71 -8.67
N ASP A 252 -16.11 1.88 -9.25
CA ASP A 252 -17.39 2.34 -9.82
C ASP A 252 -18.30 2.95 -8.76
N ARG A 253 -18.41 2.30 -7.60
CA ARG A 253 -19.20 2.82 -6.48
C ARG A 253 -18.67 4.19 -6.02
N PHE A 254 -17.36 4.31 -5.88
CA PHE A 254 -16.72 5.56 -5.45
C PHE A 254 -16.91 6.65 -6.48
N ALA A 255 -16.71 6.36 -7.76
CA ALA A 255 -16.89 7.31 -8.85
C ALA A 255 -18.33 7.81 -8.94
N GLN A 256 -19.33 6.93 -8.87
CA GLN A 256 -20.74 7.32 -8.86
C GLN A 256 -21.08 8.20 -7.65
N SER A 257 -20.57 7.83 -6.46
CA SER A 257 -20.83 8.60 -5.24
C SER A 257 -20.17 9.98 -5.27
N LEU A 258 -18.90 10.07 -5.66
CA LEU A 258 -18.16 11.33 -5.75
C LEU A 258 -18.69 12.23 -6.87
N GLY A 259 -19.12 11.67 -8.01
CA GLY A 259 -19.71 12.40 -9.11
C GLY A 259 -20.96 13.19 -8.71
N ASN A 260 -21.70 12.73 -7.70
CA ASN A 260 -22.86 13.41 -7.16
C ASN A 260 -22.55 14.57 -6.20
N LEU A 261 -21.28 14.76 -5.84
CA LEU A 261 -20.86 15.83 -4.90
C LEU A 261 -20.60 17.18 -5.58
N GLY A 262 -20.84 17.30 -6.89
CA GLY A 262 -20.60 18.57 -7.60
C GLY A 262 -19.14 18.95 -7.76
N LEU A 263 -18.21 17.97 -7.75
CA LEU A 263 -16.77 18.19 -7.87
C LEU A 263 -16.32 18.65 -9.26
N GLY A 264 -17.25 18.73 -10.23
CA GLY A 264 -16.95 19.10 -11.62
C GLY A 264 -16.30 17.98 -12.41
N PHE A 265 -16.42 16.72 -11.96
CA PHE A 265 -15.98 15.52 -12.66
C PHE A 265 -17.14 14.56 -12.88
N THR A 266 -17.19 13.96 -14.06
CA THR A 266 -18.04 12.82 -14.33
C THR A 266 -17.51 11.55 -13.62
N PRO A 267 -18.35 10.54 -13.37
CA PRO A 267 -17.87 9.26 -12.83
C PRO A 267 -16.75 8.63 -13.66
N GLN A 268 -16.80 8.76 -14.99
CA GLN A 268 -15.76 8.22 -15.88
C GLN A 268 -14.42 8.93 -15.73
N GLU A 269 -14.42 10.26 -15.56
CA GLU A 269 -13.21 11.03 -15.27
C GLU A 269 -12.63 10.65 -13.90
N LEU A 270 -13.48 10.41 -12.89
CA LEU A 270 -13.04 9.95 -11.58
C LEU A 270 -12.41 8.56 -11.64
N ILE A 271 -12.99 7.62 -12.41
CA ILE A 271 -12.35 6.33 -12.70
C ILE A 271 -10.96 6.55 -13.32
N SER A 272 -10.88 7.41 -14.34
CA SER A 272 -9.60 7.71 -14.99
C SER A 272 -8.56 8.30 -14.04
N GLN A 273 -8.98 9.16 -13.09
CA GLN A 273 -8.09 9.71 -12.07
C GLN A 273 -7.65 8.64 -11.05
N MET A 274 -8.54 7.75 -10.61
CA MET A 274 -8.18 6.61 -9.77
C MET A 274 -7.17 5.70 -10.46
N GLN A 275 -7.32 5.47 -11.76
CA GLN A 275 -6.38 4.67 -12.56
C GLN A 275 -5.02 5.35 -12.78
N ASN A 276 -4.89 6.68 -12.55
CA ASN A 276 -3.61 7.38 -12.60
C ASN A 276 -2.72 7.10 -11.37
N PHE A 277 -3.27 6.64 -10.26
CA PHE A 277 -2.47 6.17 -9.15
C PHE A 277 -1.61 4.97 -9.57
N TYR A 278 -0.48 4.83 -8.91
CA TYR A 278 0.31 3.61 -8.91
C TYR A 278 -0.11 2.75 -7.72
N PHE A 279 0.10 1.45 -7.82
CA PHE A 279 -0.31 0.48 -6.81
C PHE A 279 0.84 -0.46 -6.53
N ASP A 280 1.20 -0.68 -5.28
CA ASP A 280 2.15 -1.73 -4.95
C ASP A 280 1.47 -3.09 -4.74
N THR A 281 2.26 -4.14 -4.60
CA THR A 281 1.78 -5.51 -4.39
C THR A 281 1.99 -6.02 -2.96
N ALA A 282 2.43 -5.15 -2.05
CA ALA A 282 2.68 -5.53 -0.66
C ALA A 282 1.46 -6.20 -0.03
N LEU A 283 1.65 -7.41 0.51
CA LEU A 283 0.60 -8.24 1.14
C LEU A 283 -0.68 -8.45 0.29
N SER A 284 -0.59 -8.26 -1.03
CA SER A 284 -1.78 -8.20 -1.90
C SER A 284 -1.76 -9.18 -3.08
N ALA A 285 -0.69 -9.92 -3.31
CA ALA A 285 -0.62 -10.91 -4.39
C ALA A 285 -1.43 -12.17 -4.05
N SER A 286 -2.74 -12.13 -4.27
CA SER A 286 -3.68 -13.22 -4.00
C SER A 286 -4.59 -13.51 -5.20
N ALA A 287 -5.27 -14.65 -5.16
CA ALA A 287 -6.21 -15.10 -6.21
C ALA A 287 -7.37 -14.14 -6.46
N THR A 288 -7.72 -13.31 -5.47
CA THR A 288 -8.82 -12.34 -5.56
C THR A 288 -8.33 -10.94 -5.89
N VAL A 289 -7.19 -10.54 -5.34
CA VAL A 289 -6.67 -9.16 -5.51
C VAL A 289 -6.02 -8.98 -6.87
N LEU A 290 -5.15 -9.92 -7.31
CA LEU A 290 -4.43 -9.77 -8.59
C LEU A 290 -5.38 -9.60 -9.79
N PRO A 291 -6.44 -10.41 -9.98
CA PRO A 291 -7.39 -10.19 -11.08
C PRO A 291 -8.04 -8.82 -11.03
N SER A 292 -8.50 -8.38 -9.84
CA SER A 292 -9.14 -7.09 -9.65
C SER A 292 -8.19 -5.92 -9.93
N LEU A 293 -6.98 -5.98 -9.38
CA LEU A 293 -5.96 -4.97 -9.58
C LEU A 293 -5.55 -4.86 -11.04
N MET A 294 -5.27 -6.00 -11.71
CA MET A 294 -4.82 -6.01 -13.10
C MET A 294 -5.91 -5.62 -14.11
N ALA A 295 -7.19 -5.83 -13.77
CA ALA A 295 -8.31 -5.35 -14.58
C ALA A 295 -8.52 -3.84 -14.45
N PHE A 296 -8.13 -3.25 -13.32
CA PHE A 296 -8.36 -1.85 -13.00
C PHE A 296 -7.17 -0.94 -13.32
N ALA A 297 -5.97 -1.31 -12.91
CA ALA A 297 -4.77 -0.48 -13.01
C ALA A 297 -4.34 -0.29 -14.48
N ARG A 298 -3.81 0.90 -14.79
CA ARG A 298 -3.20 1.13 -16.10
C ARG A 298 -1.95 0.28 -16.29
N PRO A 299 -1.63 -0.12 -17.53
CA PRO A 299 -0.35 -0.76 -17.81
C PRO A 299 0.84 0.06 -17.28
N GLY A 300 1.77 -0.58 -16.57
CA GLY A 300 2.92 0.10 -15.96
C GLY A 300 2.65 0.78 -14.63
N HIS A 301 1.43 0.75 -14.10
CA HIS A 301 1.07 1.39 -12.82
C HIS A 301 1.05 0.41 -11.63
N VAL A 302 1.39 -0.84 -11.84
CA VAL A 302 1.57 -1.81 -10.73
C VAL A 302 3.06 -2.02 -10.49
N LEU A 303 3.47 -1.98 -9.22
CA LEU A 303 4.85 -2.01 -8.74
C LEU A 303 5.01 -3.13 -7.72
N PHE A 304 6.22 -3.68 -7.61
CA PHE A 304 6.51 -4.63 -6.54
C PHE A 304 6.64 -3.91 -5.20
N GLY A 305 6.02 -4.46 -4.16
CA GLY A 305 6.14 -4.06 -2.77
C GLY A 305 6.14 -5.28 -1.85
N SER A 306 6.94 -5.25 -0.78
CA SER A 306 7.09 -6.38 0.16
C SER A 306 6.49 -6.15 1.54
N ASP A 307 6.51 -4.91 2.03
CA ASP A 307 6.17 -4.52 3.41
C ASP A 307 7.13 -5.11 4.48
N ILE A 308 8.38 -5.40 4.08
CA ILE A 308 9.46 -5.79 5.00
C ILE A 308 9.80 -4.56 5.87
N PRO A 309 10.12 -4.75 7.16
CA PRO A 309 10.09 -5.97 7.97
C PRO A 309 8.78 -6.16 8.76
N TYR A 310 7.77 -5.32 8.51
CA TYR A 310 6.49 -5.39 9.25
C TYR A 310 5.65 -6.59 8.84
N ALA A 311 5.71 -7.01 7.60
CA ALA A 311 5.25 -8.33 7.20
C ALA A 311 6.28 -9.38 7.62
N ILE A 312 5.84 -10.41 8.34
CA ILE A 312 6.72 -11.51 8.73
C ILE A 312 7.22 -12.28 7.50
N ASN A 313 8.46 -12.76 7.55
CA ASN A 313 9.17 -13.36 6.43
C ASN A 313 8.36 -14.42 5.66
N ASP A 314 7.63 -15.30 6.35
CA ASP A 314 6.82 -16.33 5.69
C ASP A 314 5.64 -15.75 4.90
N LYS A 315 5.03 -14.65 5.36
CA LYS A 315 3.99 -13.95 4.62
C LYS A 315 4.56 -13.27 3.38
N VAL A 316 5.70 -12.57 3.53
CA VAL A 316 6.39 -11.96 2.38
C VAL A 316 6.71 -13.00 1.34
N LYS A 317 7.32 -14.12 1.72
CA LYS A 317 7.61 -15.25 0.81
C LYS A 317 6.34 -15.79 0.16
N TRP A 318 5.27 -15.93 0.90
CA TRP A 318 4.00 -16.43 0.36
C TRP A 318 3.43 -15.50 -0.72
N PHE A 319 3.35 -14.19 -0.47
CA PHE A 319 2.85 -13.22 -1.44
C PHE A 319 3.80 -13.08 -2.64
N THR A 320 5.12 -13.07 -2.44
CA THR A 320 6.11 -13.01 -3.52
C THR A 320 6.01 -14.25 -4.43
N ARG A 321 5.88 -15.45 -3.84
CA ARG A 321 5.67 -16.68 -4.62
C ARG A 321 4.36 -16.63 -5.41
N ASN A 322 3.28 -16.18 -4.80
CA ASN A 322 2.01 -16.05 -5.49
C ASN A 322 2.12 -15.09 -6.70
N LEU A 323 2.82 -13.96 -6.52
CA LEU A 323 3.07 -13.04 -7.63
C LEU A 323 3.82 -13.73 -8.78
N ASP A 324 4.90 -14.45 -8.47
CA ASP A 324 5.73 -15.14 -9.47
C ASP A 324 4.99 -16.28 -10.20
N THR A 325 4.04 -16.91 -9.53
CA THR A 325 3.35 -18.11 -10.04
C THR A 325 1.95 -17.83 -10.57
N TYR A 326 1.48 -16.58 -10.53
CA TYR A 326 0.17 -16.21 -11.02
C TYR A 326 0.03 -16.37 -12.53
N GLN A 327 -0.94 -17.20 -12.96
CA GLN A 327 -1.15 -17.58 -14.35
C GLN A 327 -1.96 -16.55 -15.16
N GLY A 328 -2.53 -15.56 -14.51
CA GLY A 328 -3.39 -14.55 -15.16
C GLY A 328 -2.62 -13.37 -15.79
N PHE A 329 -1.30 -13.32 -15.66
CA PHE A 329 -0.50 -12.26 -16.28
C PHE A 329 -0.36 -12.45 -17.79
N SER A 330 -0.54 -11.39 -18.55
CA SER A 330 -0.11 -11.36 -19.95
C SER A 330 1.41 -11.30 -20.06
N LYS A 331 1.92 -11.58 -21.27
CA LYS A 331 3.37 -11.57 -21.53
C LYS A 331 4.01 -10.24 -21.12
N GLY A 332 5.00 -10.30 -20.24
CA GLY A 332 5.77 -9.15 -19.78
C GLY A 332 5.20 -8.41 -18.56
N GLN A 333 3.95 -8.65 -18.14
CA GLN A 333 3.36 -7.97 -16.99
C GLN A 333 4.11 -8.23 -15.69
N LEU A 334 4.50 -9.47 -15.41
CA LEU A 334 5.29 -9.79 -14.22
C LEU A 334 6.64 -9.06 -14.21
N SER A 335 7.33 -9.00 -15.36
CA SER A 335 8.59 -8.24 -15.48
C SER A 335 8.36 -6.73 -15.29
N ALA A 336 7.22 -6.21 -15.77
CA ALA A 336 6.85 -4.82 -15.55
C ALA A 336 6.65 -4.55 -14.06
N ILE A 337 5.86 -5.36 -13.35
CA ILE A 337 5.61 -5.23 -11.92
C ILE A 337 6.92 -5.32 -11.13
N ASN A 338 7.73 -6.34 -11.41
CA ASN A 338 8.97 -6.57 -10.67
C ASN A 338 10.00 -5.44 -10.85
N ARG A 339 10.08 -4.82 -12.04
CA ARG A 339 11.19 -3.91 -12.33
C ARG A 339 10.84 -2.73 -13.26
N GLN A 340 10.23 -2.97 -14.44
CA GLN A 340 10.17 -1.94 -15.47
C GLN A 340 9.33 -0.73 -15.08
N SER A 341 8.24 -0.95 -14.35
CA SER A 341 7.41 0.12 -13.79
C SER A 341 8.21 1.00 -12.82
N GLY A 342 9.01 0.37 -11.93
CA GLY A 342 9.92 1.09 -11.03
C GLY A 342 10.97 1.91 -11.80
N LEU A 343 11.61 1.33 -12.83
CA LEU A 343 12.56 2.07 -13.67
C LEU A 343 11.94 3.23 -14.45
N THR A 344 10.62 3.24 -14.62
CA THR A 344 9.92 4.37 -15.23
C THR A 344 9.76 5.52 -14.22
N LEU A 345 9.48 5.20 -12.96
CA LEU A 345 9.41 6.20 -11.87
C LEU A 345 10.79 6.71 -11.45
N PHE A 346 11.80 5.85 -11.50
CA PHE A 346 13.18 6.14 -11.08
C PHE A 346 14.16 5.92 -12.24
N PRO A 347 14.17 6.82 -13.26
CA PRO A 347 14.96 6.63 -14.48
C PRO A 347 16.47 6.52 -14.27
N HIS A 348 16.99 7.12 -13.20
CA HIS A 348 18.42 7.08 -12.83
C HIS A 348 18.89 5.68 -12.42
N LEU A 349 17.98 4.77 -12.03
CA LEU A 349 18.31 3.37 -11.69
C LEU A 349 18.52 2.47 -12.92
N LYS A 350 18.42 3.00 -14.13
CA LYS A 350 18.66 2.25 -15.38
C LYS A 350 20.14 2.02 -15.65
N ASN A 351 21.01 2.78 -15.02
CA ASN A 351 22.47 2.82 -15.29
C ASN A 351 23.26 1.95 -14.33
#